data_788bcd368d565130a9b8fa41feb45243
#
_entry.id   788bcd368d565130a9b8fa41feb45243
#
_cell.length_a   1.000
_cell.length_b   1.000
_cell.length_c   1.000
_cell.angle_alpha   90.00
_cell.angle_beta   90.00
_cell.angle_gamma   90.00
#
_symmetry.space_group_name_H-M   'P 1'
#
loop_
_entity.id
_entity.type
_entity.pdbx_description
1 polymer ?
#
loop_
_entity_poly.entity_id
_entity_poly.type
_entity_poly.pdbx_seq_one_letter_code
_entity_poly.pdbx_strand_id
1 'polypeptide(L)'
;MATVEGVAIAAAAVEARVRAIRRQAGPENLPAPGSPEDRRLRRWVVHSLVNEAVLAAEAHRAGLSDAAGVASAEAVARLFEQVTANVTVDDREVAGYYARNLDRYRRCERRRVRHVLLADEVAAADVCRRLATGQPLSQLAATCSLDPSSCERGGDLGWLRHGEFAGALEDAVFGVPAGSVVGPLRSDFGWHVAEVVAVQPETTIRLEAVREAIRADLLAAARGRRFDGWLDQRRGRLAAVAPGYEHPGDPRVPDSIHRH
;
A
#
# COMPACT_ATOMS: atom_id res chain seq x y z
N MET A 1 13.92 -11.84 33.05
CA MET A 1 12.72 -11.35 32.37
C MET A 1 12.60 -9.82 32.49
N ALA A 2 11.48 -9.23 32.75
CA ALA A 2 11.31 -7.77 32.83
C ALA A 2 10.50 -7.39 34.06
N THR A 3 10.67 -6.13 34.53
CA THR A 3 9.85 -5.52 35.58
C THR A 3 9.33 -4.17 35.09
N VAL A 4 8.16 -3.78 35.53
CA VAL A 4 7.60 -2.42 35.36
C VAL A 4 7.24 -1.90 36.75
N GLU A 5 7.78 -0.73 37.13
CA GLU A 5 7.64 -0.16 38.49
C GLU A 5 7.99 -1.15 39.63
N GLY A 6 8.97 -2.00 39.39
CA GLY A 6 9.35 -3.05 40.35
C GLY A 6 8.46 -4.30 40.36
N VAL A 7 7.33 -4.29 39.60
CA VAL A 7 6.47 -5.45 39.47
C VAL A 7 6.96 -6.34 38.32
N ALA A 8 7.22 -7.61 38.62
CA ALA A 8 7.75 -8.54 37.63
C ALA A 8 6.69 -8.96 36.60
N ILE A 9 7.06 -8.97 35.32
CA ILE A 9 6.29 -9.65 34.27
C ILE A 9 6.41 -11.15 34.49
N ALA A 10 5.30 -11.78 34.86
CA ALA A 10 5.29 -13.20 35.20
C ALA A 10 5.60 -14.09 33.98
N ALA A 11 6.45 -15.11 34.15
CA ALA A 11 6.74 -16.09 33.12
C ALA A 11 5.45 -16.76 32.59
N ALA A 12 4.51 -17.03 33.48
CA ALA A 12 3.21 -17.59 33.14
C ALA A 12 2.41 -16.72 32.16
N ALA A 13 2.50 -15.38 32.25
CA ALA A 13 1.84 -14.46 31.33
C ALA A 13 2.47 -14.52 29.91
N VAL A 14 3.79 -14.62 29.85
CA VAL A 14 4.52 -14.81 28.57
C VAL A 14 4.08 -16.11 27.90
N GLU A 15 4.09 -17.22 28.65
CA GLU A 15 3.66 -18.53 28.14
C GLU A 15 2.19 -18.54 27.71
N ALA A 16 1.32 -17.89 28.46
CA ALA A 16 -0.10 -17.76 28.10
C ALA A 16 -0.29 -16.98 26.78
N ARG A 17 0.46 -15.87 26.60
CA ARG A 17 0.41 -15.05 25.39
C ARG A 17 0.98 -15.83 24.18
N VAL A 18 2.11 -16.51 24.33
CA VAL A 18 2.69 -17.36 23.27
C VAL A 18 1.71 -18.46 22.85
N ARG A 19 1.06 -19.14 23.83
CA ARG A 19 0.02 -20.15 23.53
C ARG A 19 -1.18 -19.55 22.80
N ALA A 20 -1.60 -18.33 23.15
CA ALA A 20 -2.70 -17.65 22.47
C ALA A 20 -2.36 -17.34 20.99
N ILE A 21 -1.17 -16.82 20.74
CA ILE A 21 -0.66 -16.53 19.38
C ILE A 21 -0.61 -17.84 18.56
N ARG A 22 -0.09 -18.93 19.15
CA ARG A 22 -0.02 -20.24 18.47
C ARG A 22 -1.39 -20.80 18.11
N ARG A 23 -2.41 -20.60 18.94
CA ARG A 23 -3.78 -21.03 18.63
C ARG A 23 -4.41 -20.24 17.48
N GLN A 24 -4.09 -18.95 17.35
CA GLN A 24 -4.66 -18.07 16.31
C GLN A 24 -4.00 -18.24 14.95
N ALA A 25 -2.66 -18.41 14.92
CA ALA A 25 -1.88 -18.41 13.67
C ALA A 25 -1.81 -19.79 12.98
N GLY A 26 -2.18 -20.88 13.68
CA GLY A 26 -1.95 -22.25 13.21
C GLY A 26 -0.52 -22.72 13.48
N PRO A 27 -0.33 -24.03 13.69
CA PRO A 27 0.97 -24.59 14.09
C PRO A 27 2.05 -24.45 12.99
N GLU A 28 1.65 -24.49 11.72
CA GLU A 28 2.55 -24.41 10.56
C GLU A 28 3.14 -22.99 10.31
N ASN A 29 2.49 -21.95 10.84
CA ASN A 29 2.87 -20.56 10.60
C ASN A 29 3.77 -19.98 11.70
N LEU A 30 4.16 -20.77 12.69
CA LEU A 30 4.94 -20.29 13.82
C LEU A 30 6.21 -21.12 14.07
N PRO A 31 7.25 -20.47 14.62
CA PRO A 31 8.51 -21.12 14.91
C PRO A 31 8.37 -22.35 15.81
N ALA A 32 9.19 -23.38 15.57
CA ALA A 32 9.26 -24.55 16.43
C ALA A 32 9.68 -24.15 17.87
N PRO A 33 9.06 -24.72 18.89
CA PRO A 33 9.43 -24.42 20.28
C PRO A 33 10.93 -24.62 20.54
N GLY A 34 11.57 -23.61 21.16
CA GLY A 34 13.01 -23.65 21.50
C GLY A 34 13.94 -23.23 20.35
N SER A 35 13.43 -22.98 19.14
CA SER A 35 14.22 -22.46 18.01
C SER A 35 14.71 -21.03 18.27
N PRO A 36 15.71 -20.53 17.52
CA PRO A 36 16.11 -19.11 17.58
C PRO A 36 14.94 -18.15 17.33
N GLU A 37 14.05 -18.51 16.40
CA GLU A 37 12.86 -17.74 16.03
C GLU A 37 11.81 -17.75 17.16
N ASP A 38 11.63 -18.88 17.87
CA ASP A 38 10.79 -18.95 19.06
C ASP A 38 11.32 -18.04 20.19
N ARG A 39 12.64 -17.98 20.36
CA ARG A 39 13.25 -17.04 21.30
C ARG A 39 13.00 -15.58 20.90
N ARG A 40 12.99 -15.24 19.59
CA ARG A 40 12.62 -13.90 19.11
C ARG A 40 11.14 -13.60 19.37
N LEU A 41 10.26 -14.56 19.09
CA LEU A 41 8.82 -14.43 19.41
C LEU A 41 8.61 -14.17 20.91
N ARG A 42 9.29 -14.91 21.79
CA ARG A 42 9.21 -14.72 23.24
C ARG A 42 9.71 -13.35 23.69
N ARG A 43 10.81 -12.87 23.12
CA ARG A 43 11.31 -11.51 23.36
C ARG A 43 10.27 -10.47 22.95
N TRP A 44 9.69 -10.61 21.76
CA TRP A 44 8.62 -9.73 21.29
C TRP A 44 7.40 -9.74 22.23
N VAL A 45 6.99 -10.91 22.71
CA VAL A 45 5.89 -11.03 23.67
C VAL A 45 6.22 -10.35 25.00
N VAL A 46 7.44 -10.48 25.50
CA VAL A 46 7.89 -9.77 26.72
C VAL A 46 7.77 -8.25 26.52
N HIS A 47 8.24 -7.73 25.39
CA HIS A 47 8.13 -6.29 25.10
C HIS A 47 6.68 -5.81 24.94
N SER A 48 5.81 -6.62 24.33
CA SER A 48 4.37 -6.33 24.27
C SER A 48 3.77 -6.21 25.68
N LEU A 49 4.06 -7.16 26.55
CA LEU A 49 3.58 -7.14 27.94
C LEU A 49 4.16 -5.97 28.74
N VAL A 50 5.43 -5.62 28.53
CA VAL A 50 6.05 -4.43 29.14
C VAL A 50 5.32 -3.16 28.68
N ASN A 51 5.05 -3.01 27.37
CA ASN A 51 4.32 -1.86 26.85
C ASN A 51 2.90 -1.79 27.42
N GLU A 52 2.19 -2.92 27.49
CA GLU A 52 0.85 -2.99 28.11
C GLU A 52 0.88 -2.55 29.58
N ALA A 53 1.87 -3.02 30.35
CA ALA A 53 2.02 -2.64 31.76
C ALA A 53 2.40 -1.16 31.94
N VAL A 54 3.27 -0.62 31.09
CA VAL A 54 3.62 0.81 31.09
C VAL A 54 2.39 1.66 30.76
N LEU A 55 1.62 1.28 29.73
CA LEU A 55 0.40 1.99 29.35
C LEU A 55 -0.65 1.95 30.49
N ALA A 56 -0.78 0.80 31.18
CA ALA A 56 -1.69 0.66 32.32
C ALA A 56 -1.27 1.58 33.48
N ALA A 57 0.01 1.61 33.80
CA ALA A 57 0.54 2.49 34.86
C ALA A 57 0.34 3.98 34.53
N GLU A 58 0.59 4.38 33.28
CA GLU A 58 0.39 5.78 32.84
C GLU A 58 -1.10 6.15 32.76
N ALA A 59 -1.96 5.24 32.30
CA ALA A 59 -3.41 5.47 32.28
C ALA A 59 -3.96 5.63 33.71
N HIS A 60 -3.48 4.83 34.66
CA HIS A 60 -3.84 4.96 36.06
C HIS A 60 -3.38 6.29 36.64
N ARG A 61 -2.13 6.72 36.41
CA ARG A 61 -1.62 8.04 36.85
C ARG A 61 -2.40 9.20 36.25
N ALA A 62 -2.88 9.05 35.03
CA ALA A 62 -3.71 10.06 34.37
C ALA A 62 -5.18 10.06 34.83
N GLY A 63 -5.57 9.17 35.74
CA GLY A 63 -6.96 9.02 36.19
C GLY A 63 -7.90 8.45 35.13
N LEU A 64 -7.37 7.72 34.15
CA LEU A 64 -8.14 7.16 33.04
C LEU A 64 -8.51 5.67 33.25
N SER A 65 -8.02 5.06 34.33
CA SER A 65 -8.27 3.67 34.68
C SER A 65 -8.42 3.51 36.19
N ASP A 66 -9.46 2.78 36.61
CA ASP A 66 -9.75 2.52 38.02
C ASP A 66 -8.96 1.35 38.62
N ALA A 67 -8.34 0.51 37.77
CA ALA A 67 -7.61 -0.67 38.17
C ALA A 67 -6.15 -0.65 37.71
N ALA A 68 -5.23 -0.92 38.65
CA ALA A 68 -3.84 -1.19 38.31
C ALA A 68 -3.74 -2.56 37.63
N GLY A 69 -3.10 -2.62 36.46
CA GLY A 69 -2.71 -3.89 35.84
C GLY A 69 -2.99 -4.02 34.34
N VAL A 70 -4.18 -3.66 33.84
CA VAL A 70 -4.49 -3.69 32.40
C VAL A 70 -5.28 -2.43 32.04
N ALA A 71 -4.75 -1.64 31.10
CA ALA A 71 -5.51 -0.51 30.57
C ALA A 71 -6.56 -1.01 29.56
N SER A 72 -7.79 -0.52 29.65
CA SER A 72 -8.78 -0.73 28.61
C SER A 72 -8.37 -0.04 27.31
N ALA A 73 -8.88 -0.51 26.17
CA ALA A 73 -8.65 0.15 24.88
C ALA A 73 -9.09 1.63 24.91
N GLU A 74 -10.18 1.95 25.65
CA GLU A 74 -10.66 3.31 25.82
C GLU A 74 -9.67 4.17 26.62
N ALA A 75 -9.11 3.65 27.71
CA ALA A 75 -8.11 4.36 28.51
C ALA A 75 -6.85 4.65 27.68
N VAL A 76 -6.39 3.68 26.88
CA VAL A 76 -5.26 3.87 25.96
C VAL A 76 -5.57 4.92 24.89
N ALA A 77 -6.78 4.89 24.32
CA ALA A 77 -7.19 5.89 23.32
C ALA A 77 -7.23 7.31 23.94
N ARG A 78 -7.77 7.46 25.14
CA ARG A 78 -7.76 8.76 25.86
C ARG A 78 -6.34 9.22 26.17
N LEU A 79 -5.46 8.31 26.58
CA LEU A 79 -4.05 8.61 26.83
C LEU A 79 -3.35 9.07 25.53
N PHE A 80 -3.61 8.40 24.42
CA PHE A 80 -3.13 8.80 23.09
C PHE A 80 -3.57 10.22 22.74
N GLU A 81 -4.86 10.55 22.93
CA GLU A 81 -5.38 11.89 22.68
C GLU A 81 -4.70 12.94 23.56
N GLN A 82 -4.50 12.68 24.86
CA GLN A 82 -3.81 13.60 25.76
C GLN A 82 -2.36 13.84 25.37
N VAL A 83 -1.60 12.77 25.08
CA VAL A 83 -0.18 12.84 24.73
C VAL A 83 0.04 13.56 23.40
N THR A 84 -0.92 13.47 22.49
CA THR A 84 -0.82 13.99 21.13
C THR A 84 -1.66 15.25 20.88
N ALA A 85 -2.31 15.80 21.90
CA ALA A 85 -3.21 16.95 21.79
C ALA A 85 -2.58 18.19 21.12
N ASN A 86 -1.29 18.42 21.34
CA ASN A 86 -0.55 19.56 20.80
C ASN A 86 0.14 19.28 19.44
N VAL A 87 -0.09 18.10 18.85
CA VAL A 87 0.48 17.78 17.54
C VAL A 87 -0.39 18.41 16.47
N THR A 88 0.22 19.23 15.65
CA THR A 88 -0.44 19.92 14.53
C THR A 88 0.37 19.72 13.25
N VAL A 89 -0.29 19.86 12.11
CA VAL A 89 0.32 19.87 10.78
C VAL A 89 -0.10 21.16 10.08
N ASP A 90 0.88 21.95 9.68
CA ASP A 90 0.64 23.23 9.02
C ASP A 90 0.49 23.09 7.50
N ASP A 91 0.09 24.18 6.83
CA ASP A 91 -0.11 24.20 5.39
C ASP A 91 1.20 24.03 4.61
N ARG A 92 2.35 24.42 5.18
CA ARG A 92 3.66 24.26 4.52
C ARG A 92 4.07 22.79 4.49
N GLU A 93 3.79 22.04 5.56
CA GLU A 93 4.05 20.60 5.63
C GLU A 93 3.19 19.86 4.60
N VAL A 94 1.91 20.22 4.49
CA VAL A 94 0.98 19.64 3.50
C VAL A 94 1.45 19.95 2.07
N ALA A 95 1.76 21.20 1.76
CA ALA A 95 2.24 21.60 0.45
C ALA A 95 3.60 20.94 0.12
N GLY A 96 4.51 20.87 1.09
CA GLY A 96 5.78 20.21 0.96
C GLY A 96 5.67 18.71 0.71
N TYR A 97 4.73 18.02 1.40
CA TYR A 97 4.45 16.62 1.14
C TYR A 97 3.93 16.40 -0.27
N TYR A 98 2.92 17.17 -0.68
CA TYR A 98 2.36 17.10 -2.02
C TYR A 98 3.42 17.31 -3.10
N ALA A 99 4.27 18.35 -2.97
CA ALA A 99 5.31 18.65 -3.93
C ALA A 99 6.36 17.52 -4.07
N ARG A 100 6.74 16.90 -2.96
CA ARG A 100 7.69 15.76 -2.97
C ARG A 100 7.09 14.44 -3.44
N ASN A 101 5.76 14.36 -3.53
CA ASN A 101 5.04 13.13 -3.90
C ASN A 101 4.08 13.35 -5.07
N LEU A 102 4.43 14.24 -6.01
CA LEU A 102 3.57 14.57 -7.17
C LEU A 102 3.17 13.33 -7.98
N ASP A 103 4.04 12.34 -8.06
CA ASP A 103 3.78 11.10 -8.80
C ASP A 103 2.55 10.34 -8.27
N ARG A 104 2.27 10.45 -6.96
CA ARG A 104 1.08 9.83 -6.34
C ARG A 104 -0.22 10.51 -6.77
N TYR A 105 -0.14 11.73 -7.27
CA TYR A 105 -1.27 12.57 -7.67
C TYR A 105 -1.38 12.72 -9.18
N ARG A 106 -0.44 12.13 -9.94
CA ARG A 106 -0.50 12.03 -11.40
C ARG A 106 -1.43 10.90 -11.82
N ARG A 107 -2.29 11.21 -12.76
CA ARG A 107 -3.06 10.22 -13.54
C ARG A 107 -2.47 10.19 -14.92
N CYS A 108 -1.78 9.12 -15.25
CA CYS A 108 -1.17 8.95 -16.58
C CYS A 108 -2.23 9.00 -17.68
N GLU A 109 -1.82 9.45 -18.86
CA GLU A 109 -2.62 9.38 -20.06
C GLU A 109 -3.12 7.96 -20.30
N ARG A 110 -4.38 7.82 -20.69
CA ARG A 110 -4.98 6.55 -21.10
C ARG A 110 -5.74 6.76 -22.39
N ARG A 111 -5.75 5.72 -23.23
CA ARG A 111 -6.47 5.71 -24.48
C ARG A 111 -7.39 4.52 -24.55
N ARG A 112 -8.63 4.73 -24.94
CA ARG A 112 -9.55 3.65 -25.27
C ARG A 112 -9.36 3.30 -26.71
N VAL A 113 -9.04 2.04 -26.98
CA VAL A 113 -8.61 1.58 -28.29
C VAL A 113 -9.45 0.38 -28.72
N ARG A 114 -9.81 0.35 -29.97
CA ARG A 114 -10.28 -0.84 -30.67
C ARG A 114 -9.25 -1.26 -31.68
N HIS A 115 -9.10 -2.54 -31.93
CA HIS A 115 -8.23 -3.04 -32.97
C HIS A 115 -8.79 -4.23 -33.76
N VAL A 116 -8.18 -4.48 -34.90
CA VAL A 116 -8.33 -5.69 -35.70
C VAL A 116 -6.94 -6.27 -35.89
N LEU A 117 -6.76 -7.54 -35.54
CA LEU A 117 -5.54 -8.31 -35.78
C LEU A 117 -5.74 -9.14 -37.04
N LEU A 118 -4.78 -9.13 -37.97
CA LEU A 118 -4.86 -9.72 -39.28
C LEU A 118 -3.56 -10.51 -39.62
N ALA A 119 -3.67 -11.51 -40.48
CA ALA A 119 -2.56 -12.37 -40.78
C ALA A 119 -1.48 -11.68 -41.65
N ASP A 120 -1.90 -10.81 -42.56
CA ASP A 120 -1.03 -10.20 -43.56
C ASP A 120 -1.39 -8.75 -43.87
N GLU A 121 -0.48 -8.08 -44.59
CA GLU A 121 -0.61 -6.66 -44.95
C GLU A 121 -1.77 -6.40 -45.92
N VAL A 122 -2.07 -7.35 -46.81
CA VAL A 122 -3.13 -7.19 -47.81
C VAL A 122 -4.50 -7.15 -47.11
N ALA A 123 -4.72 -8.03 -46.16
CA ALA A 123 -5.95 -8.05 -45.36
C ALA A 123 -6.05 -6.75 -44.49
N ALA A 124 -4.94 -6.28 -43.95
CA ALA A 124 -4.93 -5.06 -43.18
C ALA A 124 -5.20 -3.80 -44.03
N ALA A 125 -4.65 -3.74 -45.23
CA ALA A 125 -4.96 -2.68 -46.19
C ALA A 125 -6.43 -2.72 -46.65
N ASP A 126 -7.02 -3.92 -46.78
CA ASP A 126 -8.46 -4.05 -47.07
C ASP A 126 -9.32 -3.46 -45.93
N VAL A 127 -9.00 -3.79 -44.71
CA VAL A 127 -9.67 -3.22 -43.53
C VAL A 127 -9.56 -1.70 -43.54
N CYS A 128 -8.39 -1.12 -43.82
CA CYS A 128 -8.22 0.32 -43.93
C CYS A 128 -9.12 0.96 -45.03
N ARG A 129 -9.23 0.31 -46.21
CA ARG A 129 -10.12 0.76 -47.29
C ARG A 129 -11.59 0.75 -46.84
N ARG A 130 -12.03 -0.31 -46.19
CA ARG A 130 -13.41 -0.46 -45.71
C ARG A 130 -13.74 0.56 -44.62
N LEU A 131 -12.81 0.86 -43.72
CA LEU A 131 -12.95 1.95 -42.77
C LEU A 131 -13.09 3.32 -43.44
N ALA A 132 -12.29 3.59 -44.48
CA ALA A 132 -12.39 4.81 -45.28
C ALA A 132 -13.73 4.98 -45.98
N THR A 133 -14.46 3.90 -46.28
CA THR A 133 -15.83 3.93 -46.82
C THR A 133 -16.91 4.03 -45.73
N GLY A 134 -16.54 4.16 -44.47
CA GLY A 134 -17.45 4.40 -43.33
C GLY A 134 -17.91 3.12 -42.62
N GLN A 135 -17.34 1.94 -42.95
CA GLN A 135 -17.68 0.74 -42.20
C GLN A 135 -17.04 0.78 -40.80
N PRO A 136 -17.80 0.54 -39.72
CA PRO A 136 -17.28 0.63 -38.35
C PRO A 136 -16.20 -0.43 -38.08
N LEU A 137 -15.12 -0.05 -37.41
CA LEU A 137 -14.06 -0.98 -37.00
C LEU A 137 -14.61 -2.12 -36.13
N SER A 138 -15.61 -1.85 -35.31
CA SER A 138 -16.25 -2.87 -34.46
C SER A 138 -16.88 -4.02 -35.25
N GLN A 139 -17.48 -3.73 -36.43
CA GLN A 139 -18.02 -4.77 -37.30
C GLN A 139 -16.89 -5.56 -38.01
N LEU A 140 -15.84 -4.85 -38.40
CA LEU A 140 -14.67 -5.48 -39.01
C LEU A 140 -13.96 -6.40 -38.01
N ALA A 141 -13.80 -5.97 -36.79
CA ALA A 141 -13.22 -6.79 -35.71
C ALA A 141 -14.03 -8.08 -35.50
N ALA A 142 -15.35 -7.99 -35.41
CA ALA A 142 -16.21 -9.16 -35.23
C ALA A 142 -16.18 -10.15 -36.42
N THR A 143 -15.85 -9.67 -37.63
CA THR A 143 -15.90 -10.49 -38.84
C THR A 143 -14.55 -11.04 -39.28
N CYS A 144 -13.45 -10.35 -39.03
CA CYS A 144 -12.14 -10.73 -39.61
C CYS A 144 -10.95 -10.58 -38.64
N SER A 145 -11.17 -10.18 -37.35
CA SER A 145 -10.06 -10.14 -36.40
C SER A 145 -9.63 -11.53 -35.94
N LEU A 146 -8.32 -11.75 -35.93
CA LEU A 146 -7.70 -12.94 -35.41
C LEU A 146 -7.45 -12.89 -33.89
N ASP A 147 -7.79 -11.75 -33.22
CA ASP A 147 -7.67 -11.66 -31.78
C ASP A 147 -8.93 -12.19 -31.08
N PRO A 148 -8.88 -13.41 -30.51
CA PRO A 148 -10.05 -14.02 -29.86
C PRO A 148 -10.44 -13.29 -28.58
N SER A 149 -9.54 -12.48 -28.02
CA SER A 149 -9.77 -11.79 -26.76
C SER A 149 -10.67 -10.57 -26.91
N SER A 150 -10.71 -9.95 -28.10
CA SER A 150 -11.44 -8.70 -28.35
C SER A 150 -12.46 -8.76 -29.50
N CYS A 151 -12.35 -9.73 -30.42
CA CYS A 151 -13.18 -9.79 -31.63
C CYS A 151 -14.70 -9.75 -31.33
N GLU A 152 -15.17 -10.53 -30.35
CA GLU A 152 -16.58 -10.56 -29.94
C GLU A 152 -17.07 -9.25 -29.31
N ARG A 153 -16.13 -8.44 -28.75
CA ARG A 153 -16.42 -7.09 -28.24
C ARG A 153 -16.16 -5.99 -29.25
N GLY A 154 -16.15 -6.32 -30.54
CA GLY A 154 -15.89 -5.37 -31.61
C GLY A 154 -14.48 -4.78 -31.58
N GLY A 155 -13.49 -5.57 -31.15
CA GLY A 155 -12.10 -5.19 -31.06
C GLY A 155 -11.73 -4.31 -29.85
N ASP A 156 -12.65 -4.09 -28.90
CA ASP A 156 -12.43 -3.20 -27.76
C ASP A 156 -11.39 -3.77 -26.78
N LEU A 157 -10.24 -3.11 -26.71
CA LEU A 157 -9.15 -3.41 -25.77
C LEU A 157 -9.31 -2.68 -24.43
N GLY A 158 -10.30 -1.79 -24.30
CA GLY A 158 -10.50 -0.98 -23.12
C GLY A 158 -9.57 0.23 -23.04
N TRP A 159 -9.34 0.71 -21.81
CA TRP A 159 -8.45 1.83 -21.52
C TRP A 159 -7.03 1.33 -21.29
N LEU A 160 -6.11 1.74 -22.13
CA LEU A 160 -4.70 1.34 -22.13
C LEU A 160 -3.80 2.53 -21.79
N ARG A 161 -2.68 2.24 -21.14
CA ARG A 161 -1.61 3.17 -20.78
C ARG A 161 -0.36 2.91 -21.63
N HIS A 162 0.59 3.83 -21.60
CA HIS A 162 1.93 3.54 -22.11
C HIS A 162 2.52 2.29 -21.44
N GLY A 163 3.16 1.46 -22.24
CA GLY A 163 3.77 0.18 -21.82
C GLY A 163 2.83 -1.03 -21.87
N GLU A 164 1.55 -0.85 -22.23
CA GLU A 164 0.56 -1.94 -22.35
C GLU A 164 0.35 -2.43 -23.78
N PHE A 165 0.97 -1.78 -24.76
CA PHE A 165 0.97 -2.17 -26.18
C PHE A 165 2.32 -2.70 -26.64
N ALA A 166 2.31 -3.41 -27.77
CA ALA A 166 3.53 -3.82 -28.42
C ALA A 166 4.09 -2.73 -29.36
N GLY A 167 5.27 -2.21 -29.03
CA GLY A 167 6.16 -1.42 -29.89
C GLY A 167 5.49 -0.37 -30.78
N ALA A 168 5.62 -0.52 -32.12
CA ALA A 168 5.14 0.45 -33.11
C ALA A 168 3.62 0.79 -33.02
N LEU A 169 2.81 -0.12 -32.49
CA LEU A 169 1.39 0.15 -32.29
C LEU A 169 1.18 1.17 -31.15
N GLU A 170 2.01 1.14 -30.12
CA GLU A 170 1.96 2.10 -29.00
C GLU A 170 2.22 3.52 -29.48
N ASP A 171 3.36 3.72 -30.17
CA ASP A 171 3.73 5.04 -30.68
C ASP A 171 2.66 5.61 -31.61
N ALA A 172 2.12 4.77 -32.50
CA ALA A 172 1.06 5.19 -33.42
C ALA A 172 -0.23 5.55 -32.69
N VAL A 173 -0.66 4.74 -31.72
CA VAL A 173 -1.90 4.97 -30.97
C VAL A 173 -1.78 6.21 -30.07
N PHE A 174 -0.63 6.42 -29.42
CA PHE A 174 -0.41 7.55 -28.53
C PHE A 174 -0.05 8.86 -29.26
N GLY A 175 0.33 8.78 -30.55
CA GLY A 175 0.64 9.93 -31.38
C GLY A 175 -0.54 10.67 -32.03
N VAL A 176 -1.78 10.12 -31.95
CA VAL A 176 -2.93 10.65 -32.69
C VAL A 176 -4.09 11.03 -31.78
N PRO A 177 -4.99 11.95 -32.19
CA PRO A 177 -6.17 12.30 -31.41
C PRO A 177 -7.25 11.21 -31.40
N ALA A 178 -8.25 11.36 -30.53
CA ALA A 178 -9.46 10.53 -30.55
C ALA A 178 -10.18 10.61 -31.89
N GLY A 179 -10.77 9.52 -32.33
CA GLY A 179 -11.41 9.36 -33.64
C GLY A 179 -10.44 8.98 -34.77
N SER A 180 -9.14 8.92 -34.50
CA SER A 180 -8.15 8.52 -35.52
C SER A 180 -8.04 7.00 -35.67
N VAL A 181 -7.78 6.58 -36.90
CA VAL A 181 -7.40 5.22 -37.24
C VAL A 181 -5.91 5.20 -37.57
N VAL A 182 -5.19 4.20 -37.05
CA VAL A 182 -3.77 3.95 -37.30
C VAL A 182 -3.58 2.56 -37.86
N GLY A 183 -2.60 2.41 -38.75
CA GLY A 183 -2.31 1.14 -39.41
C GLY A 183 -2.34 1.26 -40.94
N PRO A 184 -2.00 0.16 -41.63
CA PRO A 184 -1.58 -1.13 -41.11
C PRO A 184 -0.21 -1.08 -40.40
N LEU A 185 -0.10 -1.71 -39.24
CA LEU A 185 1.14 -1.80 -38.45
C LEU A 185 1.47 -3.25 -38.15
N ARG A 186 2.74 -3.61 -38.29
CA ARG A 186 3.22 -4.97 -38.02
C ARG A 186 3.67 -5.14 -36.58
N SER A 187 3.31 -6.28 -35.98
CA SER A 187 3.84 -6.76 -34.70
C SER A 187 4.25 -8.24 -34.82
N ASP A 188 4.72 -8.81 -33.72
CA ASP A 188 5.02 -10.26 -33.65
C ASP A 188 3.77 -11.14 -33.76
N PHE A 189 2.59 -10.57 -33.52
CA PHE A 189 1.29 -11.26 -33.60
C PHE A 189 0.65 -11.19 -35.00
N GLY A 190 1.12 -10.31 -35.87
CA GLY A 190 0.55 -10.06 -37.18
C GLY A 190 0.45 -8.58 -37.51
N TRP A 191 -0.60 -8.23 -38.29
CA TRP A 191 -0.87 -6.85 -38.72
C TRP A 191 -2.05 -6.28 -37.96
N HIS A 192 -1.91 -5.03 -37.53
CA HIS A 192 -2.89 -4.34 -36.74
C HIS A 192 -3.45 -3.12 -37.50
N VAL A 193 -4.75 -2.93 -37.37
CA VAL A 193 -5.42 -1.67 -37.64
C VAL A 193 -6.15 -1.29 -36.36
N ALA A 194 -5.93 -0.08 -35.85
CA ALA A 194 -6.50 0.35 -34.58
C ALA A 194 -7.21 1.72 -34.70
N GLU A 195 -8.24 1.90 -33.89
CA GLU A 195 -8.99 3.13 -33.72
C GLU A 195 -8.83 3.65 -32.31
N VAL A 196 -8.43 4.90 -32.14
CA VAL A 196 -8.42 5.61 -30.86
C VAL A 196 -9.84 6.14 -30.59
N VAL A 197 -10.61 5.42 -29.79
CA VAL A 197 -12.01 5.78 -29.50
C VAL A 197 -12.11 7.02 -28.61
N ALA A 198 -11.23 7.08 -27.59
CA ALA A 198 -11.21 8.20 -26.65
C ALA A 198 -9.81 8.37 -26.04
N VAL A 199 -9.49 9.59 -25.68
CA VAL A 199 -8.24 9.96 -24.98
C VAL A 199 -8.59 10.57 -23.64
N GLN A 200 -8.00 10.04 -22.58
CA GLN A 200 -8.00 10.64 -21.26
C GLN A 200 -6.59 11.19 -21.02
N PRO A 201 -6.38 12.50 -21.12
CA PRO A 201 -5.05 13.07 -21.02
C PRO A 201 -4.46 12.90 -19.64
N GLU A 202 -3.15 13.01 -19.55
CA GLU A 202 -2.48 13.10 -18.26
C GLU A 202 -3.01 14.28 -17.47
N THR A 203 -3.31 14.04 -16.20
CA THR A 203 -3.76 15.07 -15.27
C THR A 203 -3.09 14.92 -13.92
N THR A 204 -2.86 16.03 -13.23
CA THR A 204 -2.42 16.03 -11.84
C THR A 204 -3.58 16.47 -10.96
N ILE A 205 -3.91 15.67 -9.97
CA ILE A 205 -4.91 16.03 -8.96
C ILE A 205 -4.36 17.24 -8.19
N ARG A 206 -5.06 18.36 -8.21
CA ARG A 206 -4.60 19.58 -7.56
C ARG A 206 -4.54 19.44 -6.05
N LEU A 207 -3.61 20.15 -5.42
CA LEU A 207 -3.42 20.15 -3.97
C LEU A 207 -4.73 20.43 -3.22
N GLU A 208 -5.54 21.37 -3.71
CA GLU A 208 -6.81 21.75 -3.07
C GLU A 208 -7.76 20.56 -2.90
N ALA A 209 -7.77 19.64 -3.87
CA ALA A 209 -8.66 18.47 -3.85
C ALA A 209 -8.20 17.38 -2.89
N VAL A 210 -6.93 17.38 -2.49
CA VAL A 210 -6.33 16.34 -1.63
C VAL A 210 -5.76 16.89 -0.32
N ARG A 211 -5.84 18.21 -0.11
CA ARG A 211 -5.26 18.92 1.04
C ARG A 211 -5.64 18.31 2.37
N GLU A 212 -6.94 18.10 2.59
CA GLU A 212 -7.44 17.58 3.86
C GLU A 212 -7.07 16.11 4.08
N ALA A 213 -7.07 15.31 3.01
CA ALA A 213 -6.61 13.92 3.10
C ALA A 213 -5.12 13.85 3.47
N ILE A 214 -4.27 14.65 2.81
CA ILE A 214 -2.84 14.74 3.14
C ILE A 214 -2.64 15.21 4.58
N ARG A 215 -3.38 16.24 5.02
CA ARG A 215 -3.28 16.75 6.40
C ARG A 215 -3.64 15.67 7.41
N ALA A 216 -4.72 14.93 7.18
CA ALA A 216 -5.15 13.85 8.06
C ALA A 216 -4.09 12.74 8.16
N ASP A 217 -3.52 12.32 7.03
CA ASP A 217 -2.46 11.29 6.99
C ASP A 217 -1.19 11.76 7.71
N LEU A 218 -0.75 12.99 7.46
CA LEU A 218 0.43 13.56 8.10
C LEU A 218 0.22 13.73 9.60
N LEU A 219 -0.97 14.17 10.02
CA LEU A 219 -1.33 14.34 11.43
C LEU A 219 -1.36 12.98 12.13
N ALA A 220 -1.99 11.97 11.53
CA ALA A 220 -2.02 10.63 12.09
C ALA A 220 -0.60 10.07 12.27
N ALA A 221 0.25 10.21 11.26
CA ALA A 221 1.65 9.79 11.33
C ALA A 221 2.47 10.58 12.37
N ALA A 222 2.26 11.90 12.49
CA ALA A 222 2.93 12.74 13.48
C ALA A 222 2.50 12.38 14.90
N ARG A 223 1.21 12.14 15.12
CA ARG A 223 0.65 11.71 16.40
C ARG A 223 1.19 10.33 16.79
N GLY A 224 1.24 9.38 15.83
CA GLY A 224 1.86 8.07 16.06
C GLY A 224 3.31 8.21 16.53
N ARG A 225 4.16 8.91 15.78
CA ARG A 225 5.56 9.13 16.17
C ARG A 225 5.71 9.82 17.53
N ARG A 226 4.85 10.80 17.84
CA ARG A 226 4.84 11.47 19.14
C ARG A 226 4.52 10.52 20.26
N PHE A 227 3.52 9.67 20.08
CA PHE A 227 3.12 8.67 21.06
C PHE A 227 4.16 7.59 21.26
N ASP A 228 4.73 7.07 20.18
CA ASP A 228 5.81 6.06 20.22
C ASP A 228 7.02 6.60 20.99
N GLY A 229 7.48 7.81 20.66
CA GLY A 229 8.59 8.43 21.39
C GLY A 229 8.28 8.70 22.86
N TRP A 230 7.05 9.07 23.19
CA TRP A 230 6.60 9.21 24.58
C TRP A 230 6.60 7.85 25.29
N LEU A 231 6.07 6.79 24.67
CA LEU A 231 6.04 5.44 25.23
C LEU A 231 7.45 4.89 25.45
N ASP A 232 8.35 5.10 24.50
CA ASP A 232 9.76 4.70 24.63
C ASP A 232 10.44 5.40 25.84
N GLN A 233 10.18 6.70 26.01
CA GLN A 233 10.68 7.44 27.15
C GLN A 233 10.12 6.90 28.47
N ARG A 234 8.84 6.58 28.52
CA ARG A 234 8.19 6.01 29.71
C ARG A 234 8.72 4.63 30.01
N ARG A 235 8.85 3.78 28.98
CA ARG A 235 9.45 2.44 29.10
C ARG A 235 10.86 2.52 29.67
N GLY A 236 11.70 3.42 29.18
CA GLY A 236 13.06 3.59 29.68
C GLY A 236 13.15 4.03 31.14
N ARG A 237 12.09 4.67 31.69
CA ARG A 237 12.02 5.09 33.08
C ARG A 237 11.39 4.07 34.01
N LEU A 238 10.38 3.33 33.53
CA LEU A 238 9.52 2.49 34.37
C LEU A 238 9.84 1.02 34.28
N ALA A 239 10.48 0.59 33.19
CA ALA A 239 10.76 -0.82 32.93
C ALA A 239 12.26 -1.12 33.06
N ALA A 240 12.57 -2.26 33.68
CA ALA A 240 13.88 -2.88 33.62
C ALA A 240 13.75 -4.24 32.91
N VAL A 241 14.58 -4.46 31.90
CA VAL A 241 14.58 -5.68 31.10
C VAL A 241 15.90 -6.40 31.34
N ALA A 242 15.84 -7.69 31.73
CA ALA A 242 17.02 -8.50 31.98
C ALA A 242 17.83 -8.76 30.70
N PRO A 243 19.16 -8.97 30.78
CA PRO A 243 20.00 -9.34 29.67
C PRO A 243 19.42 -10.53 28.88
N GLY A 244 19.46 -10.47 27.56
CA GLY A 244 18.90 -11.47 26.64
C GLY A 244 17.41 -11.29 26.31
N TYR A 245 16.74 -10.30 26.91
CA TYR A 245 15.36 -9.91 26.61
C TYR A 245 15.25 -8.48 26.08
N GLU A 246 16.35 -7.91 25.61
CA GLU A 246 16.40 -6.58 25.00
C GLU A 246 15.50 -6.54 23.76
N HIS A 247 15.05 -5.33 23.42
CA HIS A 247 14.13 -5.14 22.29
C HIS A 247 14.76 -5.68 20.99
N PRO A 248 14.04 -6.48 20.19
CA PRO A 248 14.60 -7.06 18.94
C PRO A 248 15.10 -6.02 17.95
N GLY A 249 14.63 -4.78 18.06
CA GLY A 249 15.06 -3.64 17.27
C GLY A 249 16.05 -2.71 17.97
N ASP A 250 16.64 -3.08 19.09
CA ASP A 250 17.68 -2.27 19.73
C ASP A 250 18.99 -2.40 18.95
N PRO A 251 19.53 -1.30 18.36
CA PRO A 251 20.74 -1.36 17.54
C PRO A 251 22.00 -1.77 18.32
N ARG A 252 21.94 -1.78 19.64
CA ARG A 252 23.02 -2.27 20.51
C ARG A 252 23.05 -3.79 20.63
N VAL A 253 22.01 -4.48 20.14
CA VAL A 253 21.94 -5.94 20.12
C VAL A 253 22.33 -6.44 18.74
N PRO A 254 23.42 -7.24 18.58
CA PRO A 254 23.97 -7.63 17.28
C PRO A 254 23.01 -8.33 16.29
N ASP A 255 21.95 -8.95 16.80
CA ASP A 255 20.95 -9.68 15.99
C ASP A 255 19.69 -8.87 15.64
N SER A 256 19.67 -7.57 15.90
CA SER A 256 18.55 -6.70 15.58
C SER A 256 18.55 -6.31 14.09
N ILE A 257 18.37 -7.28 13.20
CA ILE A 257 18.20 -6.99 11.76
C ILE A 257 16.78 -6.49 11.55
N HIS A 258 16.64 -5.18 11.38
CA HIS A 258 15.43 -4.57 10.86
C HIS A 258 15.26 -4.99 9.40
N ARG A 259 14.34 -5.92 9.14
CA ARG A 259 13.75 -6.08 7.81
C ARG A 259 12.32 -5.57 7.88
N HIS A 260 12.10 -4.40 7.32
CA HIS A 260 10.78 -3.89 6.93
C HIS A 260 10.40 -4.47 5.58
#